data_0b79c8a5cd68ecf7edf08ac38ccb2bc6
#
_entry.id   0b79c8a5cd68ecf7edf08ac38ccb2bc6
#
_cell.length_a   1.000
_cell.length_b   1.000
_cell.length_c   1.000
_cell.angle_alpha   90.00
_cell.angle_beta   90.00
_cell.angle_gamma   90.00
#
_symmetry.space_group_name_H-M   'P 1'
#
loop_
_entity.id
_entity.type
_entity.pdbx_description
1 polymer ?
#
loop_
_entity_poly.entity_id
_entity_poly.type
_entity_poly.pdbx_seq_one_letter_code
_entity_poly.pdbx_strand_id
1 'polypeptide(L)'
;MVLLPGLLFSRQMHRPLAEELETGGYRVLCLDLLGHGESDRPPDMWNYGMSIFGRQAIALLDHAGIDRAVIGGTSLGANTTLEATAFAPDRVRGMLIEMPVLDNALLGCAIAFTPLLVGLTFGAPVARAIAAGARLVPRGSWLLSDMLLDWASQDPKPSASVLQGLFYGRVAPPREEREQMTCPTLVIGHYRDPIHPFSDSDMLVRELPNARLIEASSILELRLTPERLTSEIVSFVERCFKAPRSPGRKRTAASGARRSTRTRRPSA
;
A
#
# COMPACT_ATOMS: atom_id res chain seq x y z
N MET A 1 13.51 1.00 4.51
CA MET A 1 12.29 0.33 4.03
C MET A 1 11.11 1.27 4.21
N VAL A 2 10.08 1.18 3.35
CA VAL A 2 8.78 1.88 3.51
C VAL A 2 7.71 0.85 3.84
N LEU A 3 6.87 1.13 4.84
CA LEU A 3 5.76 0.29 5.28
C LEU A 3 4.43 1.05 5.13
N LEU A 4 3.45 0.39 4.49
CA LEU A 4 2.16 0.94 4.09
C LEU A 4 1.01 0.15 4.75
N PRO A 5 0.11 0.81 5.49
CA PRO A 5 -0.95 0.13 6.23
C PRO A 5 -2.09 -0.37 5.34
N GLY A 6 -2.96 -1.17 5.94
CA GLY A 6 -4.23 -1.57 5.36
C GLY A 6 -5.28 -0.45 5.36
N LEU A 7 -6.43 -0.72 4.72
CA LEU A 7 -7.52 0.24 4.56
C LEU A 7 -8.03 0.78 5.91
N LEU A 8 -8.02 2.08 6.05
CA LEU A 8 -8.42 2.85 7.24
C LEU A 8 -7.59 2.57 8.51
N PHE A 9 -6.51 1.81 8.40
CA PHE A 9 -5.53 1.68 9.48
C PHE A 9 -4.47 2.78 9.40
N SER A 10 -3.80 3.04 10.54
CA SER A 10 -2.66 3.95 10.61
C SER A 10 -1.34 3.19 10.47
N ARG A 11 -0.24 3.95 10.30
CA ARG A 11 1.14 3.44 10.31
C ARG A 11 1.48 2.60 11.53
N GLN A 12 0.76 2.75 12.65
CA GLN A 12 0.97 1.98 13.89
C GLN A 12 0.79 0.47 13.69
N MET A 13 0.02 0.08 12.66
CA MET A 13 -0.15 -1.33 12.29
C MET A 13 1.17 -2.07 12.07
N HIS A 14 2.20 -1.37 11.62
CA HIS A 14 3.51 -1.93 11.31
C HIS A 14 4.59 -1.63 12.34
N ARG A 15 4.23 -1.01 13.48
CA ARG A 15 5.20 -0.62 14.51
C ARG A 15 6.12 -1.77 14.97
N PRO A 16 5.61 -2.97 15.32
CA PRO A 16 6.51 -4.05 15.76
C PRO A 16 7.50 -4.49 14.68
N LEU A 17 7.06 -4.57 13.43
CA LEU A 17 7.95 -4.91 12.31
C LEU A 17 8.96 -3.79 12.04
N ALA A 18 8.56 -2.54 12.18
CA ALA A 18 9.47 -1.40 12.01
C ALA A 18 10.58 -1.40 13.07
N GLU A 19 10.23 -1.62 14.35
CA GLU A 19 11.16 -1.69 15.47
C GLU A 19 12.18 -2.83 15.27
N GLU A 20 11.74 -4.00 14.81
CA GLU A 20 12.65 -5.13 14.53
C GLU A 20 13.60 -4.82 13.37
N LEU A 21 13.11 -4.21 12.30
CA LEU A 21 13.94 -3.80 11.17
C LEU A 21 14.96 -2.71 11.57
N GLU A 22 14.55 -1.76 12.41
CA GLU A 22 15.44 -0.72 12.95
C GLU A 22 16.53 -1.32 13.82
N THR A 23 16.21 -2.33 14.65
CA THR A 23 17.19 -3.10 15.41
C THR A 23 18.19 -3.81 14.50
N GLY A 24 17.74 -4.27 13.33
CA GLY A 24 18.58 -4.80 12.26
C GLY A 24 19.42 -3.74 11.51
N GLY A 25 19.36 -2.47 11.89
CA GLY A 25 20.13 -1.36 11.30
C GLY A 25 19.51 -0.75 10.04
N TYR A 26 18.24 -1.03 9.74
CA TYR A 26 17.56 -0.44 8.60
C TYR A 26 16.84 0.86 8.98
N ARG A 27 16.91 1.86 8.10
CA ARG A 27 16.02 3.03 8.18
C ARG A 27 14.63 2.63 7.72
N VAL A 28 13.62 2.78 8.59
CA VAL A 28 12.23 2.45 8.29
C VAL A 28 11.38 3.72 8.25
N LEU A 29 10.51 3.82 7.27
CA LEU A 29 9.53 4.88 7.12
C LEU A 29 8.15 4.23 7.10
N CYS A 30 7.30 4.56 8.05
CA CYS A 30 5.91 4.13 8.10
C CYS A 30 5.02 5.29 7.65
N LEU A 31 4.29 5.13 6.57
CA LEU A 31 3.48 6.20 5.97
C LEU A 31 2.00 6.02 6.32
N ASP A 32 1.39 7.05 6.87
CA ASP A 32 -0.07 7.18 6.80
C ASP A 32 -0.44 7.70 5.41
N LEU A 33 -1.15 6.88 4.64
CA LEU A 33 -1.66 7.31 3.34
C LEU A 33 -2.70 8.43 3.49
N LEU A 34 -2.90 9.23 2.46
CA LEU A 34 -3.95 10.26 2.46
C LEU A 34 -5.29 9.66 2.90
N GLY A 35 -6.00 10.33 3.80
CA GLY A 35 -7.23 9.81 4.39
C GLY A 35 -7.07 8.82 5.54
N HIS A 36 -5.83 8.47 5.90
CA HIS A 36 -5.49 7.50 6.96
C HIS A 36 -4.68 8.16 8.08
N GLY A 37 -4.69 7.58 9.27
CA GLY A 37 -3.85 7.96 10.40
C GLY A 37 -3.87 9.46 10.68
N GLU A 38 -2.71 10.11 10.68
CA GLU A 38 -2.54 11.56 10.92
C GLU A 38 -2.40 12.37 9.62
N SER A 39 -2.45 11.71 8.44
CA SER A 39 -2.37 12.41 7.16
C SER A 39 -3.64 13.21 6.86
N ASP A 40 -3.52 14.18 5.95
CA ASP A 40 -4.63 15.00 5.48
C ASP A 40 -5.80 14.17 4.96
N ARG A 41 -7.03 14.72 5.11
CA ARG A 41 -8.30 14.06 4.79
C ARG A 41 -9.17 14.91 3.88
N PRO A 42 -8.77 15.17 2.63
CA PRO A 42 -9.61 15.92 1.70
C PRO A 42 -10.98 15.24 1.53
N PRO A 43 -12.07 16.02 1.44
CA PRO A 43 -13.42 15.45 1.39
C PRO A 43 -13.79 14.85 0.04
N ASP A 44 -13.04 15.16 -1.01
CA ASP A 44 -13.33 14.76 -2.38
C ASP A 44 -12.75 13.36 -2.68
N MET A 45 -13.60 12.44 -3.12
CA MET A 45 -13.21 11.07 -3.43
C MET A 45 -12.16 10.96 -4.54
N TRP A 46 -12.04 11.94 -5.42
CA TRP A 46 -11.05 11.95 -6.50
C TRP A 46 -9.60 12.13 -6.01
N ASN A 47 -9.42 12.47 -4.73
CA ASN A 47 -8.10 12.48 -4.09
C ASN A 47 -7.62 11.10 -3.67
N TYR A 48 -8.43 10.05 -3.85
CA TYR A 48 -8.15 8.71 -3.38
C TYR A 48 -8.16 7.70 -4.51
N GLY A 49 -7.25 6.75 -4.44
CA GLY A 49 -7.12 5.67 -5.41
C GLY A 49 -5.75 5.02 -5.36
N MET A 50 -5.64 3.77 -5.78
CA MET A 50 -4.40 3.00 -5.67
C MET A 50 -3.22 3.68 -6.38
N SER A 51 -3.41 4.19 -7.59
CA SER A 51 -2.35 4.90 -8.32
C SER A 51 -1.92 6.20 -7.64
N ILE A 52 -2.83 6.90 -6.95
CA ILE A 52 -2.51 8.10 -6.17
C ILE A 52 -1.67 7.70 -4.95
N PHE A 53 -2.07 6.66 -4.24
CA PHE A 53 -1.33 6.13 -3.10
C PHE A 53 0.07 5.63 -3.50
N GLY A 54 0.19 4.95 -4.65
CA GLY A 54 1.49 4.55 -5.19
C GLY A 54 2.43 5.74 -5.42
N ARG A 55 1.91 6.84 -5.95
CA ARG A 55 2.68 8.09 -6.11
C ARG A 55 3.06 8.73 -4.79
N GLN A 56 2.21 8.66 -3.76
CA GLN A 56 2.54 9.14 -2.41
C GLN A 56 3.71 8.37 -1.81
N ALA A 57 3.75 7.04 -1.98
CA ALA A 57 4.89 6.23 -1.53
C ALA A 57 6.21 6.63 -2.21
N ILE A 58 6.17 6.97 -3.50
CA ILE A 58 7.36 7.48 -4.20
C ILE A 58 7.71 8.90 -3.78
N ALA A 59 6.71 9.79 -3.60
CA ALA A 59 6.94 11.15 -3.12
C ALA A 59 7.56 11.18 -1.71
N LEU A 60 7.23 10.21 -0.84
CA LEU A 60 7.89 10.03 0.45
C LEU A 60 9.39 9.75 0.27
N LEU A 61 9.78 8.92 -0.69
CA LEU A 61 11.20 8.67 -0.99
C LEU A 61 11.91 9.94 -1.45
N ASP A 62 11.26 10.75 -2.30
CA ASP A 62 11.80 12.02 -2.79
C ASP A 62 12.00 13.00 -1.64
N HIS A 63 10.98 13.16 -0.79
CA HIS A 63 11.04 14.02 0.40
C HIS A 63 12.14 13.60 1.38
N ALA A 64 12.32 12.29 1.57
CA ALA A 64 13.33 11.74 2.48
C ALA A 64 14.74 11.67 1.88
N GLY A 65 14.93 12.07 0.62
CA GLY A 65 16.21 11.99 -0.11
C GLY A 65 16.67 10.56 -0.33
N ILE A 66 15.74 9.60 -0.49
CA ILE A 66 16.05 8.19 -0.66
C ILE A 66 15.91 7.81 -2.13
N ASP A 67 17.00 7.40 -2.75
CA ASP A 67 17.03 6.97 -4.16
C ASP A 67 16.18 5.71 -4.39
N ARG A 68 16.37 4.66 -3.58
CA ARG A 68 15.68 3.37 -3.71
C ARG A 68 15.38 2.76 -2.35
N ALA A 69 14.20 2.14 -2.23
CA ALA A 69 13.80 1.45 -1.00
C ALA A 69 13.16 0.08 -1.29
N VAL A 70 13.16 -0.80 -0.30
CA VAL A 70 12.18 -1.88 -0.21
C VAL A 70 10.87 -1.23 0.22
N ILE A 71 9.79 -1.45 -0.51
CA ILE A 71 8.45 -0.97 -0.19
C ILE A 71 7.59 -2.19 0.13
N GLY A 72 6.77 -2.08 1.16
CA GLY A 72 5.86 -3.17 1.49
C GLY A 72 4.65 -2.70 2.27
N GLY A 73 3.66 -3.55 2.31
CA GLY A 73 2.42 -3.24 3.03
C GLY A 73 1.43 -4.39 3.04
N THR A 74 0.32 -4.14 3.72
CA THR A 74 -0.76 -5.09 3.93
C THR A 74 -2.02 -4.63 3.20
N SER A 75 -2.67 -5.52 2.44
CA SER A 75 -3.95 -5.24 1.78
C SER A 75 -3.88 -3.98 0.90
N LEU A 76 -4.54 -2.88 1.26
CA LEU A 76 -4.40 -1.59 0.59
C LEU A 76 -2.92 -1.20 0.39
N GLY A 77 -2.09 -1.37 1.42
CA GLY A 77 -0.65 -1.09 1.36
C GLY A 77 0.11 -2.02 0.41
N ALA A 78 -0.31 -3.28 0.30
CA ALA A 78 0.21 -4.24 -0.65
C ALA A 78 -0.05 -3.78 -2.09
N ASN A 79 -1.29 -3.43 -2.40
CA ASN A 79 -1.68 -2.94 -3.72
C ASN A 79 -1.05 -1.57 -4.04
N THR A 80 -0.91 -0.70 -3.04
CA THR A 80 -0.16 0.55 -3.15
C THR A 80 1.31 0.29 -3.50
N THR A 81 1.91 -0.77 -2.96
CA THR A 81 3.28 -1.18 -3.29
C THR A 81 3.40 -1.61 -4.76
N LEU A 82 2.43 -2.37 -5.27
CA LEU A 82 2.37 -2.73 -6.69
C LEU A 82 2.25 -1.48 -7.57
N GLU A 83 1.38 -0.54 -7.23
CA GLU A 83 1.21 0.72 -7.97
C GLU A 83 2.47 1.61 -7.93
N ALA A 84 3.14 1.70 -6.78
CA ALA A 84 4.41 2.42 -6.67
C ALA A 84 5.48 1.82 -7.58
N THR A 85 5.51 0.48 -7.68
CA THR A 85 6.45 -0.26 -8.53
C THR A 85 6.13 -0.10 -10.00
N ALA A 86 4.86 -0.15 -10.39
CA ALA A 86 4.42 0.12 -11.77
C ALA A 86 4.79 1.55 -12.20
N PHE A 87 4.59 2.52 -11.29
CA PHE A 87 4.87 3.93 -11.55
C PHE A 87 6.37 4.25 -11.64
N ALA A 88 7.17 3.67 -10.74
CA ALA A 88 8.60 3.99 -10.63
C ALA A 88 9.45 2.75 -10.28
N PRO A 89 9.59 1.77 -11.20
CA PRO A 89 10.26 0.50 -10.94
C PRO A 89 11.72 0.67 -10.50
N ASP A 90 12.40 1.69 -10.99
CA ASP A 90 13.80 1.98 -10.64
C ASP A 90 13.97 2.47 -9.19
N ARG A 91 12.88 2.91 -8.54
CA ARG A 91 12.86 3.39 -7.15
C ARG A 91 12.60 2.27 -6.15
N VAL A 92 12.16 1.08 -6.62
CA VAL A 92 11.81 -0.04 -5.78
C VAL A 92 12.92 -1.09 -5.82
N ARG A 93 13.48 -1.38 -4.64
CA ARG A 93 14.56 -2.36 -4.46
C ARG A 93 14.01 -3.77 -4.29
N GLY A 94 12.83 -3.89 -3.77
CA GLY A 94 12.08 -5.13 -3.56
C GLY A 94 10.69 -4.82 -2.98
N MET A 95 9.77 -5.75 -3.09
CA MET A 95 8.39 -5.64 -2.61
C MET A 95 8.10 -6.63 -1.51
N LEU A 96 7.47 -6.18 -0.41
CA LEU A 96 6.81 -7.04 0.57
C LEU A 96 5.29 -6.89 0.40
N ILE A 97 4.63 -7.95 0.00
CA ILE A 97 3.20 -7.97 -0.32
C ILE A 97 2.48 -8.91 0.64
N GLU A 98 1.74 -8.37 1.61
CA GLU A 98 0.91 -9.15 2.52
C GLU A 98 -0.56 -8.93 2.19
N MET A 99 -1.32 -10.02 2.01
CA MET A 99 -2.76 -9.97 1.69
C MET A 99 -3.09 -9.13 0.43
N PRO A 100 -2.52 -9.43 -0.75
CA PRO A 100 -2.88 -8.68 -1.96
C PRO A 100 -4.35 -8.84 -2.30
N VAL A 101 -4.94 -7.80 -2.90
CA VAL A 101 -6.30 -7.78 -3.42
C VAL A 101 -6.21 -7.74 -4.94
N LEU A 102 -6.54 -8.84 -5.60
CA LEU A 102 -6.57 -8.93 -7.05
C LEU A 102 -7.97 -9.39 -7.52
N ASP A 103 -8.03 -10.06 -8.65
CA ASP A 103 -9.29 -10.37 -9.33
C ASP A 103 -10.23 -11.26 -8.51
N ASN A 104 -9.70 -12.24 -7.74
CA ASN A 104 -10.53 -13.15 -6.95
C ASN A 104 -11.08 -12.51 -5.67
N ALA A 105 -10.45 -11.45 -5.17
CA ALA A 105 -10.89 -10.73 -3.98
C ALA A 105 -12.04 -9.76 -4.24
N LEU A 106 -12.32 -9.37 -5.49
CA LEU A 106 -13.24 -8.27 -5.82
C LEU A 106 -14.64 -8.46 -5.24
N LEU A 107 -15.20 -9.68 -5.35
CA LEU A 107 -16.52 -9.97 -4.78
C LEU A 107 -16.51 -9.91 -3.26
N GLY A 108 -15.50 -10.48 -2.62
CA GLY A 108 -15.33 -10.44 -1.16
C GLY A 108 -15.21 -9.00 -0.65
N CYS A 109 -14.38 -8.19 -1.32
CA CYS A 109 -14.25 -6.76 -1.04
C CYS A 109 -15.57 -6.01 -1.21
N ALA A 110 -16.32 -6.26 -2.29
CA ALA A 110 -17.62 -5.62 -2.50
C ALA A 110 -18.61 -5.97 -1.38
N ILE A 111 -18.69 -7.24 -0.99
CA ILE A 111 -19.58 -7.69 0.11
C ILE A 111 -19.15 -7.07 1.45
N ALA A 112 -17.85 -6.99 1.73
CA ALA A 112 -17.36 -6.48 3.02
C ALA A 112 -17.46 -4.94 3.10
N PHE A 113 -17.07 -4.22 2.04
CA PHE A 113 -16.91 -2.77 2.08
C PHE A 113 -18.12 -1.97 1.63
N THR A 114 -19.08 -2.56 0.89
CA THR A 114 -20.32 -1.84 0.53
C THR A 114 -21.16 -1.50 1.77
N PRO A 115 -21.44 -2.44 2.72
CA PRO A 115 -22.16 -2.10 3.95
C PRO A 115 -21.42 -1.04 4.78
N LEU A 116 -20.08 -1.10 4.84
CA LEU A 116 -19.27 -0.10 5.51
C LEU A 116 -19.45 1.29 4.86
N LEU A 117 -19.36 1.38 3.53
CA LEU A 117 -19.58 2.63 2.79
C LEU A 117 -20.98 3.19 3.05
N VAL A 118 -22.01 2.35 3.01
CA VAL A 118 -23.40 2.75 3.31
C VAL A 118 -23.51 3.27 4.75
N GLY A 119 -22.92 2.57 5.72
CA GLY A 119 -22.91 2.98 7.13
C GLY A 119 -22.19 4.32 7.36
N LEU A 120 -21.02 4.53 6.72
CA LEU A 120 -20.26 5.77 6.81
C LEU A 120 -20.98 6.95 6.12
N THR A 121 -21.76 6.67 5.06
CA THR A 121 -22.47 7.70 4.30
C THR A 121 -23.77 8.10 4.98
N PHE A 122 -24.66 7.14 5.27
CA PHE A 122 -26.01 7.40 5.79
C PHE A 122 -26.07 7.32 7.31
N GLY A 123 -25.19 6.55 7.96
CA GLY A 123 -25.04 6.44 9.40
C GLY A 123 -24.01 7.40 10.01
N ALA A 124 -23.59 8.42 9.29
CA ALA A 124 -22.51 9.33 9.71
C ALA A 124 -22.67 9.93 11.14
N PRO A 125 -23.86 10.26 11.65
CA PRO A 125 -24.01 10.74 13.03
C PRO A 125 -23.61 9.66 14.06
N VAL A 126 -24.03 8.42 13.85
CA VAL A 126 -23.68 7.28 14.72
C VAL A 126 -22.20 6.98 14.61
N ALA A 127 -21.66 6.91 13.41
CA ALA A 127 -20.23 6.67 13.16
C ALA A 127 -19.36 7.75 13.83
N ARG A 128 -19.79 9.04 13.82
CA ARG A 128 -19.10 10.12 14.54
C ARG A 128 -19.13 9.93 16.07
N ALA A 129 -20.25 9.50 16.62
CA ALA A 129 -20.35 9.23 18.05
C ALA A 129 -19.43 8.06 18.46
N ILE A 130 -19.37 6.98 17.66
CA ILE A 130 -18.44 5.88 17.86
C ILE A 130 -17.00 6.38 17.79
N ALA A 131 -16.64 7.15 16.76
CA ALA A 131 -15.31 7.71 16.59
C ALA A 131 -14.90 8.62 17.77
N ALA A 132 -15.83 9.45 18.25
CA ALA A 132 -15.59 10.29 19.42
C ALA A 132 -15.32 9.45 20.68
N GLY A 133 -16.10 8.41 20.92
CA GLY A 133 -15.89 7.46 22.02
C GLY A 133 -14.54 6.73 21.89
N ALA A 134 -14.20 6.23 20.70
CA ALA A 134 -12.95 5.53 20.45
C ALA A 134 -11.71 6.40 20.69
N ARG A 135 -11.81 7.71 20.45
CA ARG A 135 -10.71 8.69 20.72
C ARG A 135 -10.45 8.92 22.21
N LEU A 136 -11.42 8.64 23.06
CA LEU A 136 -11.27 8.79 24.52
C LEU A 136 -10.56 7.59 25.17
N VAL A 137 -10.49 6.45 24.47
CA VAL A 137 -9.86 5.24 25.01
C VAL A 137 -8.34 5.37 24.86
N PRO A 138 -7.55 5.21 25.95
CA PRO A 138 -6.11 5.24 25.91
C PRO A 138 -5.53 4.16 24.99
N ARG A 139 -4.44 4.48 24.29
CA ARG A 139 -3.66 3.57 23.44
C ARG A 139 -2.46 3.03 24.22
N GLY A 140 -1.84 1.96 23.68
CA GLY A 140 -0.58 1.43 24.18
C GLY A 140 -0.69 0.15 25.01
N SER A 141 -1.91 -0.39 25.22
CA SER A 141 -2.10 -1.61 26.01
C SER A 141 -1.84 -2.87 25.19
N TRP A 142 -2.27 -2.89 23.92
CA TRP A 142 -2.15 -4.04 23.04
C TRP A 142 -2.33 -3.63 21.60
N LEU A 143 -1.46 -4.13 20.69
CA LEU A 143 -1.43 -3.73 19.29
C LEU A 143 -2.79 -3.84 18.60
N LEU A 144 -3.50 -4.95 18.77
CA LEU A 144 -4.80 -5.15 18.09
C LEU A 144 -5.88 -4.21 18.61
N SER A 145 -5.91 -3.93 19.93
CA SER A 145 -6.83 -2.94 20.48
C SER A 145 -6.55 -1.55 19.93
N ASP A 146 -5.27 -1.18 19.85
CA ASP A 146 -4.86 0.10 19.29
C ASP A 146 -5.24 0.22 17.82
N MET A 147 -5.02 -0.83 17.03
CA MET A 147 -5.43 -0.88 15.62
C MET A 147 -6.95 -0.74 15.44
N LEU A 148 -7.74 -1.45 16.26
CA LEU A 148 -9.21 -1.37 16.21
C LEU A 148 -9.71 0.01 16.63
N LEU A 149 -9.11 0.60 17.68
CA LEU A 149 -9.43 1.95 18.13
C LEU A 149 -9.05 2.99 17.08
N ASP A 150 -7.91 2.86 16.44
CA ASP A 150 -7.49 3.73 15.33
C ASP A 150 -8.47 3.66 14.17
N TRP A 151 -8.85 2.45 13.78
CA TRP A 151 -9.84 2.23 12.74
C TRP A 151 -11.20 2.82 13.11
N ALA A 152 -11.70 2.57 14.32
CA ALA A 152 -12.98 3.08 14.80
C ALA A 152 -12.98 4.61 15.02
N SER A 153 -11.83 5.22 15.26
CA SER A 153 -11.68 6.67 15.50
C SER A 153 -11.65 7.51 14.23
N GLN A 154 -11.71 6.88 13.04
CA GLN A 154 -11.66 7.59 11.76
C GLN A 154 -12.89 8.49 11.59
N ASP A 155 -12.71 9.66 10.91
CA ASP A 155 -13.83 10.51 10.53
C ASP A 155 -14.63 9.81 9.41
N PRO A 156 -15.96 9.63 9.60
CA PRO A 156 -16.78 8.88 8.64
C PRO A 156 -16.84 9.53 7.26
N LYS A 157 -16.82 10.85 7.15
CA LYS A 157 -16.94 11.52 5.84
C LYS A 157 -15.70 11.29 4.96
N PRO A 158 -14.46 11.58 5.39
CA PRO A 158 -13.29 11.24 4.63
C PRO A 158 -13.13 9.73 4.40
N SER A 159 -13.47 8.89 5.39
CA SER A 159 -13.41 7.43 5.22
C SER A 159 -14.36 6.92 4.13
N ALA A 160 -15.56 7.50 4.02
CA ALA A 160 -16.48 7.24 2.90
C ALA A 160 -15.87 7.67 1.56
N SER A 161 -15.22 8.85 1.51
CA SER A 161 -14.55 9.33 0.29
C SER A 161 -13.38 8.45 -0.13
N VAL A 162 -12.60 7.91 0.83
CA VAL A 162 -11.55 6.91 0.55
C VAL A 162 -12.16 5.68 -0.11
N LEU A 163 -13.21 5.09 0.49
CA LEU A 163 -13.88 3.92 -0.07
C LEU A 163 -14.45 4.20 -1.46
N GLN A 164 -15.12 5.33 -1.66
CA GLN A 164 -15.65 5.72 -2.97
C GLN A 164 -14.53 5.81 -4.02
N GLY A 165 -13.43 6.48 -3.72
CA GLY A 165 -12.30 6.61 -4.64
C GLY A 165 -11.70 5.25 -5.01
N LEU A 166 -11.64 4.30 -4.08
CA LEU A 166 -11.17 2.94 -4.33
C LEU A 166 -12.15 2.13 -5.18
N PHE A 167 -13.46 2.27 -4.97
CA PHE A 167 -14.49 1.58 -5.77
C PHE A 167 -14.51 2.02 -7.23
N TYR A 168 -14.20 3.29 -7.52
CA TYR A 168 -14.17 3.81 -8.89
C TYR A 168 -12.79 3.73 -9.55
N GLY A 169 -11.75 3.38 -8.79
CA GLY A 169 -10.39 3.22 -9.28
C GLY A 169 -10.05 1.77 -9.65
N ARG A 170 -8.89 1.59 -10.27
CA ARG A 170 -8.32 0.23 -10.41
C ARG A 170 -7.83 -0.27 -9.07
N VAL A 171 -7.99 -1.56 -8.81
CA VAL A 171 -7.60 -2.18 -7.54
C VAL A 171 -6.10 -2.47 -7.48
N ALA A 172 -5.51 -2.87 -8.62
CA ALA A 172 -4.10 -3.16 -8.77
C ALA A 172 -3.64 -2.87 -10.21
N PRO A 173 -2.34 -2.79 -10.49
CA PRO A 173 -1.83 -2.78 -11.86
C PRO A 173 -2.32 -4.01 -12.62
N PRO A 174 -2.66 -3.91 -13.92
CA PRO A 174 -3.07 -5.06 -14.72
C PRO A 174 -1.93 -6.07 -14.84
N ARG A 175 -2.27 -7.29 -15.24
CA ARG A 175 -1.34 -8.42 -15.33
C ARG A 175 -0.10 -8.09 -16.15
N GLU A 176 -0.27 -7.44 -17.28
CA GLU A 176 0.80 -7.07 -18.20
C GLU A 176 1.83 -6.12 -17.56
N GLU A 177 1.38 -5.24 -16.65
CA GLU A 177 2.27 -4.39 -15.87
C GLU A 177 2.96 -5.19 -14.75
N ARG A 178 2.23 -6.11 -14.08
CA ARG A 178 2.78 -6.95 -13.00
C ARG A 178 3.89 -7.89 -13.51
N GLU A 179 3.70 -8.52 -14.68
CA GLU A 179 4.68 -9.39 -15.32
C GLU A 179 6.01 -8.67 -15.65
N GLN A 180 6.00 -7.34 -15.73
CA GLN A 180 7.20 -6.53 -15.97
C GLN A 180 7.94 -6.12 -14.68
N MET A 181 7.40 -6.40 -13.51
CA MET A 181 8.01 -6.07 -12.22
C MET A 181 9.08 -7.10 -11.87
N THR A 182 10.35 -6.77 -12.12
CA THR A 182 11.48 -7.69 -11.97
C THR A 182 12.19 -7.60 -10.62
N CYS A 183 11.79 -6.69 -9.73
CA CYS A 183 12.40 -6.60 -8.41
C CYS A 183 12.06 -7.83 -7.56
N PRO A 184 12.94 -8.25 -6.63
CA PRO A 184 12.64 -9.31 -5.68
C PRO A 184 11.35 -9.04 -4.94
N THR A 185 10.50 -10.04 -4.79
CA THR A 185 9.19 -9.90 -4.12
C THR A 185 8.97 -11.03 -3.12
N LEU A 186 8.57 -10.66 -1.91
CA LEU A 186 8.06 -11.59 -0.90
C LEU A 186 6.55 -11.39 -0.79
N VAL A 187 5.79 -12.43 -1.10
CA VAL A 187 4.33 -12.46 -0.96
C VAL A 187 3.97 -13.30 0.27
N ILE A 188 3.10 -12.78 1.13
CA ILE A 188 2.57 -13.49 2.29
C ILE A 188 1.06 -13.68 2.06
N GLY A 189 0.67 -14.93 1.87
CA GLY A 189 -0.72 -15.33 1.65
C GLY A 189 -1.30 -16.00 2.90
N HIS A 190 -2.61 -15.88 3.09
CA HIS A 190 -3.34 -16.42 4.22
C HIS A 190 -4.45 -17.35 3.75
N TYR A 191 -4.46 -18.59 4.22
CA TYR A 191 -5.63 -19.45 4.05
C TYR A 191 -6.77 -18.97 4.98
N ARG A 192 -8.00 -19.17 4.57
CA ARG A 192 -9.20 -18.81 5.33
C ARG A 192 -9.39 -17.30 5.55
N ASP A 193 -8.81 -16.46 4.70
CA ASP A 193 -9.13 -15.04 4.69
C ASP A 193 -10.35 -14.83 3.77
N PRO A 194 -11.46 -14.31 4.29
CA PRO A 194 -12.68 -14.12 3.49
C PRO A 194 -12.60 -12.91 2.53
N ILE A 195 -11.64 -12.01 2.75
CA ILE A 195 -11.47 -10.77 1.97
C ILE A 195 -10.30 -10.90 1.01
N HIS A 196 -9.20 -11.56 1.43
CA HIS A 196 -7.98 -11.70 0.65
C HIS A 196 -7.75 -13.19 0.34
N PRO A 197 -8.41 -13.75 -0.67
CA PRO A 197 -8.31 -15.16 -0.98
C PRO A 197 -6.87 -15.54 -1.32
N PHE A 198 -6.43 -16.69 -0.83
CA PHE A 198 -5.07 -17.19 -1.06
C PHE A 198 -4.74 -17.30 -2.55
N SER A 199 -5.76 -17.52 -3.39
CA SER A 199 -5.63 -17.56 -4.85
C SER A 199 -5.07 -16.28 -5.45
N ASP A 200 -5.29 -15.11 -4.84
CA ASP A 200 -4.69 -13.85 -5.30
C ASP A 200 -3.19 -13.79 -4.98
N SER A 201 -2.77 -14.30 -3.82
CA SER A 201 -1.35 -14.42 -3.49
C SER A 201 -0.63 -15.41 -4.42
N ASP A 202 -1.24 -16.55 -4.69
CA ASP A 202 -0.73 -17.57 -5.59
C ASP A 202 -0.68 -17.07 -7.05
N MET A 203 -1.72 -16.39 -7.51
CA MET A 203 -1.75 -15.74 -8.83
C MET A 203 -0.62 -14.71 -8.96
N LEU A 204 -0.46 -13.84 -7.97
CA LEU A 204 0.59 -12.81 -7.99
C LEU A 204 1.99 -13.41 -8.11
N VAL A 205 2.27 -14.50 -7.39
CA VAL A 205 3.58 -15.18 -7.46
C VAL A 205 3.84 -15.80 -8.83
N ARG A 206 2.79 -16.27 -9.53
CA ARG A 206 2.93 -16.81 -10.89
C ARG A 206 3.18 -15.71 -11.94
N GLU A 207 2.71 -14.51 -11.70
CA GLU A 207 2.85 -13.37 -12.61
C GLU A 207 4.18 -12.63 -12.42
N LEU A 208 4.66 -12.54 -11.19
CA LEU A 208 5.90 -11.82 -10.88
C LEU A 208 7.13 -12.71 -11.12
N PRO A 209 8.10 -12.29 -11.95
CA PRO A 209 9.25 -13.11 -12.32
C PRO A 209 10.15 -13.53 -11.15
N ASN A 210 10.23 -12.71 -10.11
CA ASN A 210 11.15 -12.90 -8.98
C ASN A 210 10.39 -12.90 -7.63
N ALA A 211 9.24 -13.57 -7.58
CA ALA A 211 8.43 -13.65 -6.38
C ALA A 211 8.61 -14.99 -5.64
N ARG A 212 8.48 -14.92 -4.31
CA ARG A 212 8.41 -16.07 -3.41
C ARG A 212 7.18 -15.93 -2.52
N LEU A 213 6.42 -17.02 -2.38
CA LEU A 213 5.26 -17.11 -1.50
C LEU A 213 5.66 -17.67 -0.14
N ILE A 214 5.12 -17.08 0.91
CA ILE A 214 5.06 -17.65 2.26
C ILE A 214 3.60 -17.78 2.64
N GLU A 215 3.24 -18.95 3.11
CA GLU A 215 1.95 -19.17 3.73
C GLU A 215 2.02 -18.79 5.20
N ALA A 216 1.12 -17.90 5.61
CA ALA A 216 0.92 -17.57 7.01
C ALA A 216 -0.09 -18.53 7.66
N SER A 217 0.15 -18.88 8.91
CA SER A 217 -0.71 -19.80 9.68
C SER A 217 -2.07 -19.18 10.01
N SER A 218 -2.16 -17.85 10.08
CA SER A 218 -3.41 -17.11 10.30
C SER A 218 -3.28 -15.68 9.80
N ILE A 219 -4.43 -15.01 9.58
CA ILE A 219 -4.50 -13.58 9.21
C ILE A 219 -3.90 -12.64 10.26
N LEU A 220 -3.71 -13.12 11.48
CA LEU A 220 -3.15 -12.36 12.59
C LEU A 220 -1.72 -12.77 12.96
N GLU A 221 -1.10 -13.73 12.25
CA GLU A 221 0.23 -14.22 12.62
C GLU A 221 1.25 -13.09 12.74
N LEU A 222 1.35 -12.22 11.74
CA LEU A 222 2.31 -11.09 11.79
C LEU A 222 1.99 -10.06 12.90
N ARG A 223 0.83 -10.16 13.56
CA ARG A 223 0.39 -9.23 14.64
C ARG A 223 0.42 -9.85 16.02
N LEU A 224 0.23 -11.17 16.14
CA LEU A 224 0.12 -11.87 17.42
C LEU A 224 1.31 -12.77 17.73
N THR A 225 1.88 -13.41 16.72
CA THR A 225 3.01 -14.35 16.80
C THR A 225 4.00 -14.08 15.66
N PRO A 226 4.58 -12.85 15.63
CA PRO A 226 5.27 -12.33 14.45
C PRO A 226 6.63 -12.97 14.16
N GLU A 227 7.22 -13.70 15.09
CA GLU A 227 8.64 -14.08 15.10
C GLU A 227 9.06 -14.77 13.79
N ARG A 228 8.26 -15.75 13.35
CA ARG A 228 8.55 -16.51 12.12
C ARG A 228 8.48 -15.62 10.87
N LEU A 229 7.39 -14.90 10.70
CA LEU A 229 7.21 -14.04 9.52
C LEU A 229 8.18 -12.85 9.55
N THR A 230 8.43 -12.27 10.71
CA THR A 230 9.40 -11.19 10.87
C THR A 230 10.81 -11.64 10.49
N SER A 231 11.25 -12.83 10.93
CA SER A 231 12.53 -13.39 10.54
C SER A 231 12.66 -13.57 9.01
N GLU A 232 11.60 -14.06 8.36
CA GLU A 232 11.55 -14.21 6.89
C GLU A 232 11.58 -12.84 6.18
N ILE A 233 10.89 -11.84 6.72
CA ILE A 233 10.87 -10.47 6.18
C ILE A 233 12.25 -9.83 6.33
N VAL A 234 12.89 -9.91 7.50
CA VAL A 234 14.24 -9.39 7.75
C VAL A 234 15.23 -10.02 6.77
N SER A 235 15.22 -11.36 6.64
CA SER A 235 16.07 -12.08 5.68
C SER A 235 15.81 -11.65 4.24
N PHE A 236 14.56 -11.39 3.88
CA PHE A 236 14.22 -10.88 2.55
C PHE A 236 14.76 -9.47 2.32
N VAL A 237 14.57 -8.57 3.26
CA VAL A 237 15.07 -7.18 3.20
C VAL A 237 16.60 -7.20 3.05
N GLU A 238 17.30 -8.02 3.84
CA GLU A 238 18.76 -8.16 3.75
C GLU A 238 19.21 -8.59 2.34
N ARG A 239 18.53 -9.58 1.74
CA ARG A 239 18.82 -10.00 0.35
C ARG A 239 18.61 -8.87 -0.65
N CYS A 240 17.54 -8.07 -0.50
CA CYS A 240 17.27 -6.93 -1.37
C CYS A 240 18.37 -5.86 -1.29
N PHE A 241 19.01 -5.68 -0.13
CA PHE A 241 20.11 -4.71 0.03
C PHE A 241 21.46 -5.25 -0.44
N LYS A 242 21.68 -6.58 -0.39
CA LYS A 242 22.89 -7.24 -0.90
C LYS A 242 22.88 -7.43 -2.42
N ALA A 243 21.70 -7.47 -3.05
CA ALA A 243 21.57 -7.67 -4.50
C ALA A 243 22.23 -6.51 -5.28
N PRO A 244 23.04 -6.79 -6.31
CA PRO A 244 23.59 -5.77 -7.19
C PRO A 244 22.46 -5.02 -7.91
N ARG A 245 22.73 -3.76 -8.31
CA ARG A 245 21.78 -2.98 -9.11
C ARG A 245 21.44 -3.75 -10.39
N SER A 246 20.16 -4.09 -10.61
CA SER A 246 19.72 -4.49 -11.95
C SER A 246 20.04 -3.34 -12.93
N PRO A 247 20.63 -3.63 -14.11
CA PRO A 247 20.92 -2.57 -15.07
C PRO A 247 19.60 -1.93 -15.50
N GLY A 248 19.37 -0.69 -15.03
CA GLY A 248 18.17 0.08 -15.35
C GLY A 248 18.06 0.22 -16.87
N ARG A 249 16.86 -0.01 -17.40
CA ARG A 249 16.52 0.27 -18.81
C ARG A 249 16.78 1.76 -19.04
N LYS A 250 17.77 2.08 -19.89
CA LYS A 250 18.13 3.46 -20.26
C LYS A 250 16.85 4.17 -20.71
N ARG A 251 16.46 5.23 -20.00
CA ARG A 251 15.40 6.14 -20.47
C ARG A 251 15.81 6.64 -21.83
N THR A 252 15.15 6.19 -22.89
CA THR A 252 15.21 6.83 -24.19
C THR A 252 14.62 8.23 -23.98
N ALA A 253 15.49 9.23 -24.00
CA ALA A 253 15.07 10.62 -23.99
C ALA A 253 14.21 10.84 -25.25
N ALA A 254 12.91 11.09 -25.04
CA ALA A 254 12.05 11.56 -26.11
C ALA A 254 12.60 12.92 -26.55
N SER A 255 13.24 12.96 -27.73
CA SER A 255 13.70 14.17 -28.37
C SER A 255 12.48 14.99 -28.77
N GLY A 256 12.14 15.97 -27.94
CA GLY A 256 11.14 16.97 -28.25
C GLY A 256 11.65 17.88 -29.38
N ALA A 257 11.39 17.52 -30.63
CA ALA A 257 11.56 18.40 -31.75
C ALA A 257 10.56 19.57 -31.61
N ARG A 258 11.05 20.69 -31.09
CA ARG A 258 10.36 21.99 -31.19
C ARG A 258 10.36 22.39 -32.68
N ARG A 259 9.22 22.15 -33.34
CA ARG A 259 8.93 22.79 -34.62
C ARG A 259 8.63 24.28 -34.36
N SER A 260 9.59 25.12 -34.68
CA SER A 260 9.44 26.57 -34.80
C SER A 260 8.54 26.86 -36.01
N THR A 261 7.28 27.22 -35.75
CA THR A 261 6.43 27.84 -36.78
C THR A 261 6.67 29.32 -36.81
N ARG A 262 7.49 29.71 -37.80
CA ARG A 262 7.73 31.09 -38.17
C ARG A 262 6.52 31.60 -38.93
N THR A 263 5.64 32.35 -38.25
CA THR A 263 4.54 33.07 -38.90
C THR A 263 5.11 34.26 -39.68
N ARG A 264 5.03 34.22 -41.02
CA ARG A 264 5.22 35.37 -41.91
C ARG A 264 3.98 36.26 -41.76
N ARG A 265 4.18 37.52 -41.45
CA ARG A 265 3.20 38.61 -41.65
C ARG A 265 3.09 38.92 -43.12
N PRO A 266 1.93 39.14 -43.75
CA PRO A 266 1.77 39.82 -45.00
C PRO A 266 1.81 41.32 -44.78
N SER A 267 2.57 42.00 -45.61
CA SER A 267 2.55 43.43 -45.83
C SER A 267 1.51 43.77 -46.89
N ALA A 268 0.66 44.67 -46.64
CA ALA A 268 0.06 45.77 -47.44
C ALA A 268 -1.32 46.10 -46.89
#